data_9ac9394b3aa09dda60b0eef9c8b1fd6f
#
_entry.id   9ac9394b3aa09dda60b0eef9c8b1fd6f
#
_cell.length_a   1.000
_cell.length_b   1.000
_cell.length_c   1.000
_cell.angle_alpha   90.00
_cell.angle_beta   90.00
_cell.angle_gamma   90.00
#
_symmetry.space_group_name_H-M   'P 1'
#
loop_
_entity.id
_entity.type
_entity.pdbx_description
1 polymer ?
#
loop_
_entity_poly.entity_id
_entity_poly.type
_entity_poly.pdbx_seq_one_letter_code
_entity_poly.pdbx_strand_id
1 'polypeptide(L)'
;MKDVNQVVDNTLDSLNVARSARPVSGSSRKGDNPVLFLVGNSTMRTGTLGNGNNGQWGWGYFEHEYFDENKITVENHALGGTSSRTFYNRLWPDVLKGVRKGDWVIIELGHNDNGPYDSGRARASIPGVGTDSLNVTIKETGVKETVYTYGEYMRRFIRDVKAKGGHPILFSLTPRYAYEDKDSTIIKRVNK
;
A
#
# COMPACT_ATOMS: atom_id res chain seq x y z
N MET A 1 25.94 -4.97 -8.16
CA MET A 1 25.12 -5.38 -7.02
C MET A 1 25.70 -4.68 -5.79
N LYS A 2 24.89 -3.89 -5.07
CA LYS A 2 25.34 -3.38 -3.77
C LYS A 2 25.40 -4.55 -2.80
N ASP A 3 26.47 -4.64 -2.01
CA ASP A 3 26.63 -5.66 -1.01
C ASP A 3 25.48 -5.56 0.00
N VAL A 4 24.69 -6.62 0.12
CA VAL A 4 23.56 -6.70 1.06
C VAL A 4 24.00 -6.67 2.53
N ASN A 5 25.30 -6.79 2.79
CA ASN A 5 25.91 -6.72 4.11
C ASN A 5 26.45 -5.33 4.46
N GLN A 6 26.35 -4.34 3.56
CA GLN A 6 26.66 -2.97 3.93
C GLN A 6 25.75 -2.53 5.07
N VAL A 7 26.37 -2.17 6.19
CA VAL A 7 25.67 -1.51 7.31
C VAL A 7 24.95 -0.29 6.72
N VAL A 8 23.62 -0.36 6.69
CA VAL A 8 22.81 0.77 6.24
C VAL A 8 23.09 1.91 7.20
N ASP A 9 23.54 3.04 6.68
CA ASP A 9 23.66 4.25 7.48
C ASP A 9 22.28 4.63 7.99
N ASN A 10 22.06 4.39 9.27
CA ASN A 10 20.82 4.67 9.97
C ASN A 10 20.77 6.12 10.49
N THR A 11 21.68 6.98 10.11
CA THR A 11 21.59 8.41 10.44
C THR A 11 20.33 8.97 9.81
N LEU A 12 19.49 9.55 10.67
CA LEU A 12 18.25 10.20 10.27
C LEU A 12 18.58 11.46 9.46
N ASP A 13 18.58 11.33 8.16
CA ASP A 13 18.50 12.49 7.28
C ASP A 13 17.09 13.08 7.39
N SER A 14 17.00 14.32 7.81
CA SER A 14 15.72 15.03 7.99
C SER A 14 14.90 15.10 6.68
N LEU A 15 15.55 15.16 5.53
CA LEU A 15 14.89 15.11 4.22
C LEU A 15 14.30 13.72 3.94
N ASN A 16 15.00 12.66 4.29
CA ASN A 16 14.49 11.29 4.16
C ASN A 16 13.30 11.05 5.07
N VAL A 17 13.33 11.54 6.29
CA VAL A 17 12.21 11.45 7.23
C VAL A 17 11.00 12.22 6.68
N ALA A 18 11.19 13.44 6.20
CA ALA A 18 10.11 14.27 5.65
C ALA A 18 9.45 13.61 4.41
N ARG A 19 10.24 13.08 3.47
CA ARG A 19 9.74 12.40 2.27
C ARG A 19 9.07 11.06 2.56
N SER A 20 9.45 10.42 3.65
CA SER A 20 8.98 9.08 4.01
C SER A 20 7.83 9.10 5.00
N ALA A 21 7.58 10.20 5.69
CA ALA A 21 6.41 10.36 6.54
C ALA A 21 5.15 10.26 5.69
N ARG A 22 4.11 9.60 6.24
CA ARG A 22 2.81 9.58 5.57
C ARG A 22 2.24 11.01 5.59
N PRO A 23 1.97 11.61 4.42
CA PRO A 23 1.47 12.98 4.37
C PRO A 23 0.02 13.06 4.83
N VAL A 24 -0.43 14.26 5.17
CA VAL A 24 -1.86 14.56 5.19
C VAL A 24 -2.36 14.53 3.74
N SER A 25 -3.43 13.81 3.49
CA SER A 25 -3.91 13.58 2.13
C SER A 25 -4.25 14.87 1.38
N GLY A 26 -3.64 15.04 0.21
CA GLY A 26 -3.79 16.21 -0.65
C GLY A 26 -2.97 17.43 -0.23
N SER A 27 -2.13 17.31 0.81
CA SER A 27 -1.34 18.43 1.33
C SER A 27 -0.19 18.85 0.42
N SER A 28 0.29 17.97 -0.45
CA SER A 28 1.36 18.28 -1.41
C SER A 28 0.88 19.09 -2.61
N ARG A 29 -0.42 19.22 -2.81
CA ARG A 29 -1.01 19.85 -4.00
C ARG A 29 -0.52 21.27 -4.20
N LYS A 30 -0.08 21.59 -5.41
CA LYS A 30 0.31 22.93 -5.84
C LYS A 30 -0.79 23.52 -6.73
N GLY A 31 -1.55 24.47 -6.20
CA GLY A 31 -2.70 25.06 -6.92
C GLY A 31 -3.73 24.01 -7.32
N ASP A 32 -4.08 23.96 -8.60
CA ASP A 32 -5.03 23.00 -9.16
C ASP A 32 -4.35 21.75 -9.77
N ASN A 33 -3.05 21.62 -9.63
CA ASN A 33 -2.32 20.48 -10.18
C ASN A 33 -2.78 19.15 -9.54
N PRO A 34 -2.79 18.06 -10.33
CA PRO A 34 -3.14 16.75 -9.81
C PRO A 34 -2.11 16.25 -8.79
N VAL A 35 -2.56 15.34 -7.94
CA VAL A 35 -1.71 14.56 -7.02
C VAL A 35 -1.74 13.10 -7.46
N LEU A 36 -0.58 12.45 -7.43
CA LEU A 36 -0.44 11.01 -7.54
C LEU A 36 -0.38 10.42 -6.12
N PHE A 37 -1.44 9.74 -5.73
CA PHE A 37 -1.52 9.02 -4.45
C PHE A 37 -1.01 7.59 -4.61
N LEU A 38 -0.07 7.19 -3.77
CA LEU A 38 0.46 5.83 -3.71
C LEU A 38 -0.16 5.09 -2.52
N VAL A 39 -0.91 4.04 -2.80
CA VAL A 39 -1.63 3.20 -1.83
C VAL A 39 -1.05 1.80 -1.87
N GLY A 40 -0.38 1.39 -0.80
CA GLY A 40 0.35 0.13 -0.77
C GLY A 40 0.80 -0.31 0.62
N ASN A 41 1.68 -1.28 0.63
CA ASN A 41 2.26 -1.85 1.84
C ASN A 41 3.78 -1.64 1.91
N SER A 42 4.51 -2.59 2.48
CA SER A 42 5.95 -2.51 2.68
C SER A 42 6.78 -2.53 1.40
N THR A 43 6.25 -3.01 0.28
CA THR A 43 6.95 -2.97 -1.02
C THR A 43 7.02 -1.56 -1.60
N MET A 44 6.06 -0.73 -1.24
CA MET A 44 5.95 0.67 -1.64
C MET A 44 6.49 1.63 -0.57
N ARG A 45 6.41 1.24 0.72
CA ARG A 45 6.89 2.01 1.85
C ARG A 45 8.33 1.68 2.22
N THR A 46 9.11 2.69 2.54
CA THR A 46 10.51 2.54 2.93
C THR A 46 10.66 2.40 4.44
N GLY A 47 10.88 1.17 4.92
CA GLY A 47 11.13 0.84 6.32
C GLY A 47 9.95 1.13 7.25
N THR A 48 10.11 0.87 8.55
CA THR A 48 9.07 1.12 9.57
C THR A 48 8.87 2.61 9.84
N LEU A 49 9.94 3.36 9.85
CA LEU A 49 9.91 4.82 9.98
C LEU A 49 9.77 5.53 8.64
N GLY A 50 9.80 4.78 7.53
CA GLY A 50 9.71 5.32 6.19
C GLY A 50 11.03 5.91 5.67
N ASN A 51 12.16 5.62 6.30
CA ASN A 51 13.48 6.15 5.98
C ASN A 51 14.53 5.06 5.72
N GLY A 52 14.10 3.83 5.45
CA GLY A 52 15.01 2.70 5.21
C GLY A 52 15.76 2.20 6.45
N ASN A 53 15.38 2.61 7.66
CA ASN A 53 16.07 2.30 8.91
C ASN A 53 16.25 0.80 9.21
N ASN A 54 15.49 -0.06 8.57
CA ASN A 54 15.60 -1.53 8.65
C ASN A 54 16.15 -2.17 7.37
N GLY A 55 16.81 -1.39 6.51
CA GLY A 55 17.32 -1.84 5.21
C GLY A 55 16.25 -2.05 4.14
N GLN A 56 15.01 -1.72 4.43
CA GLN A 56 13.90 -1.88 3.49
C GLN A 56 13.63 -0.58 2.74
N TRP A 57 13.80 -0.61 1.41
CA TRP A 57 13.51 0.48 0.51
C TRP A 57 12.33 0.11 -0.39
N GLY A 58 11.20 0.81 -0.21
CA GLY A 58 10.02 0.65 -1.06
C GLY A 58 10.12 1.52 -2.30
N TRP A 59 9.63 1.02 -3.44
CA TRP A 59 9.72 1.73 -4.72
C TRP A 59 9.01 3.10 -4.70
N GLY A 60 7.93 3.23 -3.96
CA GLY A 60 7.17 4.48 -3.87
C GLY A 60 7.92 5.65 -3.21
N TYR A 61 9.08 5.39 -2.59
CA TYR A 61 9.95 6.45 -2.09
C TYR A 61 10.60 7.25 -3.21
N PHE A 62 10.88 6.60 -4.34
CA PHE A 62 11.62 7.17 -5.46
C PHE A 62 10.71 7.78 -6.54
N GLU A 63 9.40 7.56 -6.45
CA GLU A 63 8.45 7.98 -7.50
C GLU A 63 8.49 9.47 -7.80
N HIS A 64 8.71 10.32 -6.79
CA HIS A 64 8.79 11.76 -6.98
C HIS A 64 9.93 12.19 -7.93
N GLU A 65 10.96 11.38 -8.12
CA GLU A 65 12.09 11.65 -9.01
C GLU A 65 11.71 11.56 -10.50
N TYR A 66 10.59 10.91 -10.81
CA TYR A 66 10.12 10.68 -12.19
C TYR A 66 9.06 11.70 -12.63
N PHE A 67 8.66 12.62 -11.76
CA PHE A 67 7.62 13.59 -12.07
C PHE A 67 8.12 15.04 -11.88
N ASP A 68 7.65 15.93 -12.77
CA ASP A 68 7.81 17.37 -12.57
C ASP A 68 6.85 17.84 -11.47
N GLU A 69 7.38 18.16 -10.32
CA GLU A 69 6.59 18.60 -9.16
C GLU A 69 5.78 19.89 -9.38
N ASN A 70 6.07 20.63 -10.47
CA ASN A 70 5.26 21.78 -10.87
C ASN A 70 4.03 21.40 -11.66
N LYS A 71 3.91 20.13 -12.08
CA LYS A 71 2.78 19.60 -12.85
C LYS A 71 1.96 18.56 -12.07
N ILE A 72 2.64 17.73 -11.29
CA ILE A 72 2.03 16.68 -10.47
C ILE A 72 2.89 16.43 -9.25
N THR A 73 2.29 16.34 -8.08
CA THR A 73 2.99 15.96 -6.85
C THR A 73 2.70 14.52 -6.47
N VAL A 74 3.62 13.87 -5.75
CA VAL A 74 3.48 12.47 -5.34
C VAL A 74 3.31 12.39 -3.83
N GLU A 75 2.28 11.68 -3.38
CA GLU A 75 2.03 11.39 -1.96
C GLU A 75 2.07 9.89 -1.69
N ASN A 76 3.05 9.44 -0.91
CA ASN A 76 3.14 8.04 -0.53
C ASN A 76 2.38 7.76 0.77
N HIS A 77 1.18 7.20 0.66
CA HIS A 77 0.32 6.79 1.76
C HIS A 77 0.50 5.33 2.19
N ALA A 78 1.44 4.60 1.60
CA ALA A 78 1.69 3.21 1.93
C ALA A 78 2.05 3.01 3.40
N LEU A 79 1.67 1.86 3.95
CA LEU A 79 2.02 1.46 5.31
C LEU A 79 2.39 -0.02 5.35
N GLY A 80 3.57 -0.32 5.90
CA GLY A 80 4.06 -1.69 6.04
C GLY A 80 3.10 -2.58 6.82
N GLY A 81 2.95 -3.83 6.36
CA GLY A 81 2.09 -4.83 7.03
C GLY A 81 0.61 -4.74 6.72
N THR A 82 0.15 -3.73 5.99
CA THR A 82 -1.26 -3.60 5.59
C THR A 82 -1.62 -4.55 4.45
N SER A 83 -2.85 -5.02 4.47
CA SER A 83 -3.52 -5.78 3.41
C SER A 83 -4.53 -4.89 2.68
N SER A 84 -5.16 -5.40 1.63
CA SER A 84 -6.29 -4.72 0.96
C SER A 84 -7.39 -4.37 1.96
N ARG A 85 -7.78 -5.33 2.83
CA ARG A 85 -8.77 -5.16 3.89
C ARG A 85 -8.37 -4.09 4.91
N THR A 86 -7.20 -4.24 5.53
CA THR A 86 -6.80 -3.33 6.62
C THR A 86 -6.49 -1.93 6.13
N PHE A 87 -5.96 -1.79 4.92
CA PHE A 87 -5.78 -0.48 4.32
C PHE A 87 -7.13 0.16 4.03
N TYR A 88 -8.06 -0.56 3.39
CA TYR A 88 -9.37 -0.04 3.05
C TYR A 88 -10.15 0.41 4.30
N ASN A 89 -10.19 -0.42 5.34
CA ASN A 89 -11.00 -0.14 6.51
C ASN A 89 -10.42 0.92 7.44
N ARG A 90 -9.08 1.08 7.48
CA ARG A 90 -8.42 1.92 8.52
C ARG A 90 -7.76 3.17 7.97
N LEU A 91 -7.23 3.13 6.76
CA LEU A 91 -6.39 4.21 6.20
C LEU A 91 -7.04 4.90 5.01
N TRP A 92 -7.77 4.14 4.21
CA TRP A 92 -8.37 4.61 2.98
C TRP A 92 -9.33 5.79 3.17
N PRO A 93 -10.21 5.83 4.18
CA PRO A 93 -11.09 6.97 4.39
C PRO A 93 -10.35 8.31 4.51
N ASP A 94 -9.17 8.30 5.14
CA ASP A 94 -8.36 9.51 5.28
C ASP A 94 -7.65 9.88 3.97
N VAL A 95 -7.13 8.89 3.24
CA VAL A 95 -6.53 9.12 1.91
C VAL A 95 -7.57 9.69 0.95
N LEU A 96 -8.76 9.11 0.93
CA LEU A 96 -9.84 9.51 0.01
C LEU A 96 -10.33 10.95 0.22
N LYS A 97 -10.14 11.52 1.42
CA LYS A 97 -10.48 12.94 1.69
C LYS A 97 -9.72 13.91 0.80
N GLY A 98 -8.45 13.61 0.51
CA GLY A 98 -7.59 14.47 -0.31
C GLY A 98 -7.74 14.25 -1.82
N VAL A 99 -8.34 13.14 -2.24
CA VAL A 99 -8.52 12.81 -3.66
C VAL A 99 -9.58 13.73 -4.28
N ARG A 100 -9.25 14.32 -5.42
CA ARG A 100 -10.10 15.22 -6.22
C ARG A 100 -10.17 14.77 -7.67
N LYS A 101 -11.04 15.40 -8.42
CA LYS A 101 -11.14 15.21 -9.88
C LYS A 101 -9.78 15.48 -10.55
N GLY A 102 -9.36 14.55 -11.40
CA GLY A 102 -8.10 14.62 -12.14
C GLY A 102 -6.90 14.02 -11.42
N ASP A 103 -7.01 13.65 -10.14
CA ASP A 103 -5.95 12.96 -9.41
C ASP A 103 -5.77 11.51 -9.86
N TRP A 104 -4.60 10.96 -9.58
CA TRP A 104 -4.24 9.58 -9.87
C TRP A 104 -4.03 8.81 -8.57
N VAL A 105 -4.48 7.56 -8.54
CA VAL A 105 -4.29 6.69 -7.37
C VAL A 105 -3.74 5.35 -7.83
N ILE A 106 -2.47 5.06 -7.51
CA ILE A 106 -1.86 3.74 -7.71
C ILE A 106 -2.12 2.89 -6.48
N ILE A 107 -2.61 1.66 -6.69
CA ILE A 107 -2.95 0.71 -5.64
C ILE A 107 -2.16 -0.57 -5.87
N GLU A 108 -1.27 -0.92 -4.93
CA GLU A 108 -0.51 -2.18 -4.88
C GLU A 108 -0.67 -2.81 -3.50
N LEU A 109 -1.67 -3.65 -3.33
CA LEU A 109 -1.99 -4.38 -2.10
C LEU A 109 -2.22 -5.87 -2.40
N GLY A 110 -1.95 -6.74 -1.43
CA GLY A 110 -2.17 -8.17 -1.60
C GLY A 110 -1.15 -9.07 -0.87
N HIS A 111 0.09 -8.63 -0.70
CA HIS A 111 1.14 -9.42 -0.04
C HIS A 111 0.78 -9.87 1.38
N ASN A 112 -0.10 -9.17 2.06
CA ASN A 112 -0.48 -9.40 3.45
C ASN A 112 -1.92 -9.90 3.60
N ASP A 113 -2.57 -10.28 2.52
CA ASP A 113 -3.99 -10.66 2.48
C ASP A 113 -4.26 -12.11 2.88
N ASN A 114 -3.26 -12.80 3.42
CA ASN A 114 -3.34 -14.18 3.89
C ASN A 114 -3.32 -14.28 5.42
N GLY A 115 -3.74 -15.43 5.94
CA GLY A 115 -3.78 -15.76 7.36
C GLY A 115 -5.20 -15.83 7.93
N PRO A 116 -5.35 -15.81 9.27
CA PRO A 116 -6.66 -15.83 9.91
C PRO A 116 -7.46 -14.55 9.64
N TYR A 117 -8.78 -14.71 9.53
CA TYR A 117 -9.70 -13.58 9.35
C TYR A 117 -10.04 -12.87 10.65
N ASP A 118 -9.98 -13.58 11.78
CA ASP A 118 -10.56 -13.19 13.06
C ASP A 118 -9.55 -13.10 14.21
N SER A 119 -8.29 -13.36 13.97
CA SER A 119 -7.27 -13.42 15.04
C SER A 119 -5.90 -12.94 14.57
N GLY A 120 -5.00 -12.72 15.53
CA GLY A 120 -3.67 -12.19 15.30
C GLY A 120 -3.72 -10.79 14.69
N ARG A 121 -3.13 -10.62 13.52
CA ARG A 121 -3.24 -9.32 12.81
C ARG A 121 -4.60 -9.11 12.15
N ALA A 122 -5.44 -10.15 12.04
CA ALA A 122 -6.77 -10.13 11.43
C ALA A 122 -6.82 -9.30 10.14
N ARG A 123 -5.90 -9.60 9.21
CA ARG A 123 -5.69 -8.80 8.00
C ARG A 123 -6.01 -9.51 6.70
N ALA A 124 -6.32 -10.81 6.75
CA ALA A 124 -6.62 -11.59 5.56
C ALA A 124 -7.90 -11.09 4.87
N SER A 125 -7.89 -11.07 3.56
CA SER A 125 -9.07 -11.01 2.70
C SER A 125 -9.43 -12.41 2.21
N ILE A 126 -10.67 -12.64 1.78
CA ILE A 126 -11.06 -13.88 1.13
C ILE A 126 -10.34 -13.95 -0.21
N PRO A 127 -9.67 -15.09 -0.55
CA PRO A 127 -9.01 -15.24 -1.84
C PRO A 127 -9.98 -15.13 -3.02
N GLY A 128 -9.49 -14.61 -4.13
CA GLY A 128 -10.24 -14.57 -5.40
C GLY A 128 -10.86 -13.21 -5.70
N VAL A 129 -11.59 -13.19 -6.81
CA VAL A 129 -12.17 -11.97 -7.41
C VAL A 129 -13.70 -11.93 -7.34
N GLY A 130 -14.33 -12.89 -6.68
CA GLY A 130 -15.77 -12.93 -6.47
C GLY A 130 -16.31 -11.80 -5.60
N THR A 131 -17.58 -11.91 -5.20
CA THR A 131 -18.27 -10.94 -4.33
C THR A 131 -18.57 -11.52 -2.94
N ASP A 132 -18.01 -12.69 -2.63
CA ASP A 132 -18.23 -13.36 -1.35
C ASP A 132 -17.78 -12.52 -0.18
N SER A 133 -18.45 -12.70 0.94
CA SER A 133 -18.13 -12.02 2.20
C SER A 133 -18.35 -12.95 3.39
N LEU A 134 -17.67 -12.67 4.49
CA LEU A 134 -17.74 -13.40 5.75
C LEU A 134 -17.82 -12.41 6.91
N ASN A 135 -18.80 -12.58 7.78
CA ASN A 135 -18.86 -11.83 9.03
C ASN A 135 -17.98 -12.51 10.08
N VAL A 136 -17.11 -11.75 10.69
CA VAL A 136 -16.20 -12.22 11.75
C VAL A 136 -16.30 -11.34 12.98
N THR A 137 -15.93 -11.91 14.12
CA THR A 137 -15.67 -11.14 15.34
C THR A 137 -14.19 -11.29 15.67
N ILE A 138 -13.46 -10.20 15.70
CA ILE A 138 -12.02 -10.21 16.00
C ILE A 138 -11.81 -10.66 17.44
N LYS A 139 -11.09 -11.75 17.65
CA LYS A 139 -10.92 -12.39 18.97
C LYS A 139 -10.26 -11.49 19.99
N GLU A 140 -9.28 -10.72 19.57
CA GLU A 140 -8.51 -9.84 20.45
C GLU A 140 -9.26 -8.58 20.89
N THR A 141 -10.25 -8.14 20.13
CA THR A 141 -10.92 -6.84 20.36
C THR A 141 -12.44 -6.93 20.50
N GLY A 142 -13.04 -8.06 20.11
CA GLY A 142 -14.50 -8.21 20.04
C GLY A 142 -15.18 -7.43 18.91
N VAL A 143 -14.42 -6.73 18.07
CA VAL A 143 -14.96 -5.93 16.97
C VAL A 143 -15.55 -6.84 15.90
N LYS A 144 -16.79 -6.54 15.50
CA LYS A 144 -17.46 -7.22 14.38
C LYS A 144 -17.08 -6.55 13.06
N GLU A 145 -16.73 -7.35 12.09
CA GLU A 145 -16.28 -6.88 10.77
C GLU A 145 -16.75 -7.80 9.65
N THR A 146 -17.08 -7.26 8.49
CA THR A 146 -17.32 -8.04 7.28
C THR A 146 -16.06 -8.07 6.44
N VAL A 147 -15.56 -9.27 6.21
CA VAL A 147 -14.40 -9.55 5.35
C VAL A 147 -14.91 -9.84 3.94
N TYR A 148 -14.33 -9.22 2.95
CA TYR A 148 -14.65 -9.41 1.54
C TYR A 148 -13.52 -10.12 0.81
N THR A 149 -13.78 -10.52 -0.44
CA THR A 149 -12.72 -11.01 -1.32
C THR A 149 -11.72 -9.89 -1.63
N TYR A 150 -10.49 -10.31 -1.96
CA TYR A 150 -9.46 -9.40 -2.47
C TYR A 150 -9.98 -8.55 -3.65
N GLY A 151 -10.63 -9.20 -4.62
CA GLY A 151 -11.18 -8.50 -5.78
C GLY A 151 -12.28 -7.51 -5.41
N GLU A 152 -13.09 -7.79 -4.37
CA GLU A 152 -14.10 -6.83 -3.93
C GLU A 152 -13.46 -5.60 -3.28
N TYR A 153 -12.38 -5.75 -2.50
CA TYR A 153 -11.63 -4.58 -2.00
C TYR A 153 -11.05 -3.76 -3.15
N MET A 154 -10.50 -4.39 -4.19
CA MET A 154 -9.99 -3.67 -5.37
C MET A 154 -11.11 -2.92 -6.09
N ARG A 155 -12.29 -3.54 -6.28
CA ARG A 155 -13.46 -2.84 -6.86
C ARG A 155 -13.91 -1.65 -6.02
N ARG A 156 -13.86 -1.75 -4.71
CA ARG A 156 -14.21 -0.65 -3.80
C ARG A 156 -13.26 0.52 -3.95
N PHE A 157 -11.95 0.30 -3.93
CA PHE A 157 -10.96 1.34 -4.21
C PHE A 157 -11.25 2.04 -5.55
N ILE A 158 -11.47 1.26 -6.60
CA ILE A 158 -11.76 1.79 -7.94
C ILE A 158 -13.02 2.65 -7.95
N ARG A 159 -14.10 2.17 -7.34
CA ARG A 159 -15.36 2.92 -7.26
C ARG A 159 -15.19 4.24 -6.54
N ASP A 160 -14.52 4.23 -5.40
CA ASP A 160 -14.33 5.39 -4.56
C ASP A 160 -13.49 6.47 -5.27
N VAL A 161 -12.39 6.06 -5.93
CA VAL A 161 -11.56 6.98 -6.72
C VAL A 161 -12.37 7.58 -7.88
N LYS A 162 -13.10 6.75 -8.62
CA LYS A 162 -13.94 7.20 -9.73
C LYS A 162 -15.06 8.14 -9.26
N ALA A 163 -15.66 7.86 -8.10
CA ALA A 163 -16.68 8.74 -7.52
C ALA A 163 -16.15 10.13 -7.17
N LYS A 164 -14.85 10.25 -6.89
CA LYS A 164 -14.15 11.54 -6.72
C LYS A 164 -13.72 12.18 -8.04
N GLY A 165 -13.93 11.51 -9.17
CA GLY A 165 -13.46 11.95 -10.49
C GLY A 165 -11.96 11.72 -10.73
N GLY A 166 -11.33 10.89 -9.91
CA GLY A 166 -9.93 10.49 -10.04
C GLY A 166 -9.73 9.28 -10.95
N HIS A 167 -8.48 8.95 -11.20
CA HIS A 167 -8.02 7.89 -12.08
C HIS A 167 -7.37 6.77 -11.27
N PRO A 168 -8.03 5.62 -11.02
CA PRO A 168 -7.44 4.49 -10.32
C PRO A 168 -6.56 3.66 -11.24
N ILE A 169 -5.40 3.23 -10.74
CA ILE A 169 -4.47 2.31 -11.40
C ILE A 169 -4.19 1.16 -10.43
N LEU A 170 -4.49 -0.07 -10.84
CA LEU A 170 -4.10 -1.26 -10.08
C LEU A 170 -2.77 -1.78 -10.59
N PHE A 171 -1.80 -1.92 -9.69
CA PHE A 171 -0.55 -2.58 -9.98
C PHE A 171 -0.60 -4.06 -9.60
N SER A 172 0.06 -4.89 -10.38
CA SER A 172 0.39 -6.25 -9.97
C SER A 172 1.36 -6.20 -8.78
N LEU A 173 1.31 -7.25 -7.96
CA LEU A 173 2.21 -7.33 -6.81
C LEU A 173 3.68 -7.38 -7.25
N THR A 174 4.52 -6.62 -6.59
CA THR A 174 5.98 -6.76 -6.68
C THR A 174 6.37 -8.21 -6.39
N PRO A 175 7.13 -8.89 -7.27
CA PRO A 175 7.57 -10.24 -7.04
C PRO A 175 8.39 -10.35 -5.74
N ARG A 176 8.09 -11.38 -4.92
CA ARG A 176 8.92 -11.70 -3.76
C ARG A 176 10.04 -12.62 -4.19
N TYR A 177 11.23 -12.38 -3.64
CA TYR A 177 12.34 -13.31 -3.71
C TYR A 177 12.04 -14.49 -2.76
N ALA A 178 11.23 -15.43 -3.24
CA ALA A 178 10.88 -16.64 -2.50
C ALA A 178 11.06 -17.83 -3.44
N TYR A 179 11.79 -18.82 -2.98
CA TYR A 179 12.03 -20.06 -3.71
C TYR A 179 11.20 -21.18 -3.09
N GLU A 180 10.56 -22.00 -3.91
CA GLU A 180 10.08 -23.32 -3.51
C GLU A 180 11.21 -24.30 -3.80
N ASP A 181 11.63 -25.03 -2.78
CA ASP A 181 12.60 -26.13 -2.86
C ASP A 181 13.98 -25.84 -3.48
N LYS A 182 14.75 -26.94 -3.55
CA LYS A 182 16.16 -26.99 -3.93
C LYS A 182 16.46 -26.50 -5.37
N ASP A 183 15.45 -26.31 -6.18
CA ASP A 183 15.61 -25.97 -7.61
C ASP A 183 15.58 -24.48 -7.90
N SER A 184 15.56 -23.62 -6.89
CA SER A 184 15.62 -22.16 -7.05
C SER A 184 14.51 -21.55 -7.93
N THR A 185 13.34 -22.22 -8.00
CA THR A 185 12.21 -21.74 -8.78
C THR A 185 11.51 -20.59 -8.05
N ILE A 186 11.38 -19.45 -8.69
CA ILE A 186 10.67 -18.30 -8.12
C ILE A 186 9.19 -18.64 -7.98
N ILE A 187 8.71 -18.68 -6.75
CA ILE A 187 7.29 -18.81 -6.49
C ILE A 187 6.63 -17.46 -6.76
N LYS A 188 5.85 -17.40 -7.81
CA LYS A 188 4.84 -16.36 -7.95
C LYS A 188 3.73 -16.63 -6.94
N ARG A 189 3.84 -16.11 -5.74
CA ARG A 189 2.66 -16.02 -4.84
C ARG A 189 1.74 -14.95 -5.37
N VAL A 190 1.00 -15.30 -6.40
CA VAL A 190 -0.20 -14.56 -6.76
C VAL A 190 -1.24 -14.93 -5.70
N ASN A 191 -1.96 -13.96 -5.14
CA ASN A 191 -3.11 -14.27 -4.30
C ASN A 191 -4.05 -15.16 -5.09
N LYS A 192 -4.20 -16.39 -4.61
CA LYS A 192 -5.13 -17.38 -5.19
C LYS A 192 -6.56 -16.99 -4.89
#